data_3f0539750b3b7bca3c8a155503c03576
#
_entry.id   3f0539750b3b7bca3c8a155503c03576
#
_cell.length_a   1.000
_cell.length_b   1.000
_cell.length_c   1.000
_cell.angle_alpha   90.00
_cell.angle_beta   90.00
_cell.angle_gamma   90.00
#
_symmetry.space_group_name_H-M   'P 1'
#
loop_
_entity.id
_entity.type
_entity.pdbx_description
1 polymer ?
#
loop_
_entity_poly.entity_id
_entity_poly.type
_entity_poly.pdbx_seq_one_letter_code
_entity_poly.pdbx_strand_id
1 'polypeptide(L)'
;EKIRNMVFNIYLKITKQKTINLDEIIKEYTVIKEEIPEEIIYKIEDNERIKYSDDSVKELKNMILITLNRAFDGFYMGADTGYLRGREKPDNFQIIEEILKREEIQVTEGDILYMIMLLNASKKIKGISLEDTIEDRKIMMATQSLIQEFCRITKIDMKIGQDISTQIMMHLKVAIYRLKNHIEIENPLMEDIKYSSLFVYEITKKILREYEAMFDV
;
A
#
# COMPACT_ATOMS: atom_id res chain seq x y z
N GLU A 1 -12.32 19.41 -15.39
CA GLU A 1 -13.78 19.56 -15.14
C GLU A 1 -14.37 18.28 -14.54
N LYS A 2 -14.14 17.08 -15.10
CA LYS A 2 -14.66 15.79 -14.60
C LYS A 2 -14.24 15.50 -13.15
N ILE A 3 -12.95 15.65 -12.81
CA ILE A 3 -12.46 15.43 -11.43
C ILE A 3 -13.11 16.40 -10.45
N ARG A 4 -13.29 17.67 -10.83
CA ARG A 4 -13.95 18.67 -10.01
C ARG A 4 -15.40 18.30 -9.74
N ASN A 5 -16.11 17.82 -10.76
CA ASN A 5 -17.49 17.35 -10.64
C ASN A 5 -17.58 16.09 -9.76
N MET A 6 -16.62 15.17 -9.89
CA MET A 6 -16.52 13.98 -9.03
C MET A 6 -16.35 14.39 -7.56
N VAL A 7 -15.38 15.26 -7.25
CA VAL A 7 -15.14 15.75 -5.90
C VAL A 7 -16.37 16.49 -5.34
N PHE A 8 -17.03 17.31 -6.16
CA PHE A 8 -18.25 18.00 -5.78
C PHE A 8 -19.41 17.04 -5.47
N ASN A 9 -19.58 16.00 -6.28
CA ASN A 9 -20.60 14.97 -6.05
C ASN A 9 -20.30 14.12 -4.80
N ILE A 10 -19.02 13.80 -4.53
CA ILE A 10 -18.61 13.18 -3.27
C ILE A 10 -18.98 14.07 -2.10
N TYR A 11 -18.63 15.37 -2.16
CA TYR A 11 -18.97 16.35 -1.13
C TYR A 11 -20.48 16.41 -0.89
N LEU A 12 -21.31 16.49 -1.95
CA LEU A 12 -22.77 16.51 -1.83
C LEU A 12 -23.33 15.22 -1.21
N LYS A 13 -22.74 14.05 -1.52
CA LYS A 13 -23.16 12.78 -0.92
C LYS A 13 -22.81 12.74 0.58
N ILE A 14 -21.61 13.18 0.97
CA ILE A 14 -21.19 13.27 2.37
C ILE A 14 -22.13 14.19 3.16
N THR A 15 -22.39 15.41 2.67
CA THR A 15 -23.22 16.40 3.36
C THR A 15 -24.68 15.99 3.49
N LYS A 16 -25.16 15.12 2.59
CA LYS A 16 -26.53 14.56 2.64
C LYS A 16 -26.63 13.27 3.47
N GLN A 17 -25.59 12.89 4.19
CA GLN A 17 -25.53 11.67 5.02
C GLN A 17 -25.89 10.37 4.25
N LYS A 18 -25.66 10.33 2.95
CA LYS A 18 -25.82 9.11 2.16
C LYS A 18 -24.54 8.31 2.20
N THR A 19 -24.69 6.99 2.36
CA THR A 19 -23.56 6.06 2.22
C THR A 19 -22.92 6.26 0.84
N ILE A 20 -21.62 6.55 0.82
CA ILE A 20 -20.89 6.74 -0.44
C ILE A 20 -20.40 5.38 -0.90
N ASN A 21 -20.83 4.96 -2.09
CA ASN A 21 -20.20 3.86 -2.80
C ASN A 21 -19.15 4.44 -3.75
N LEU A 22 -17.89 4.41 -3.33
CA LEU A 22 -16.78 4.97 -4.11
C LEU A 22 -16.64 4.26 -5.47
N ASP A 23 -16.89 2.94 -5.52
CA ASP A 23 -16.79 2.15 -6.74
C ASP A 23 -17.81 2.63 -7.80
N GLU A 24 -19.04 2.92 -7.39
CA GLU A 24 -20.06 3.46 -8.30
C GLU A 24 -19.68 4.83 -8.86
N ILE A 25 -19.08 5.69 -8.00
CA ILE A 25 -18.62 7.00 -8.45
C ILE A 25 -17.47 6.87 -9.44
N ILE A 26 -16.49 6.03 -9.15
CA ILE A 26 -15.36 5.82 -10.05
C ILE A 26 -15.85 5.30 -11.40
N LYS A 27 -16.74 4.31 -11.42
CA LYS A 27 -17.35 3.78 -12.64
C LYS A 27 -18.07 4.83 -13.48
N GLU A 28 -18.79 5.74 -12.84
CA GLU A 28 -19.52 6.82 -13.53
C GLU A 28 -18.58 7.78 -14.27
N TYR A 29 -17.36 8.01 -13.74
CA TYR A 29 -16.42 8.99 -14.27
C TYR A 29 -15.21 8.40 -15.01
N THR A 30 -15.06 7.08 -15.05
CA THR A 30 -13.95 6.44 -15.76
C THR A 30 -14.26 6.21 -17.23
N VAL A 31 -13.26 6.44 -18.08
CA VAL A 31 -13.25 6.04 -19.49
C VAL A 31 -12.34 4.82 -19.72
N ILE A 32 -11.58 4.46 -18.70
CA ILE A 32 -10.65 3.33 -18.72
C ILE A 32 -11.40 2.05 -18.35
N LYS A 33 -11.15 0.98 -19.09
CA LYS A 33 -11.74 -0.34 -18.83
C LYS A 33 -11.28 -0.91 -17.49
N GLU A 34 -12.19 -1.47 -16.70
CA GLU A 34 -11.87 -2.04 -15.38
C GLU A 34 -10.95 -3.26 -15.44
N GLU A 35 -10.89 -3.94 -16.58
CA GLU A 35 -10.03 -5.10 -16.79
C GLU A 35 -8.53 -4.72 -16.79
N ILE A 36 -8.19 -3.48 -17.11
CA ILE A 36 -6.78 -3.04 -17.18
C ILE A 36 -6.12 -3.03 -15.80
N PRO A 37 -6.69 -2.39 -14.76
CA PRO A 37 -6.16 -2.52 -13.40
C PRO A 37 -6.11 -3.95 -12.90
N GLU A 38 -7.12 -4.77 -13.23
CA GLU A 38 -7.15 -6.18 -12.86
C GLU A 38 -5.98 -6.95 -13.46
N GLU A 39 -5.71 -6.73 -14.74
CA GLU A 39 -4.59 -7.37 -15.42
C GLU A 39 -3.24 -6.91 -14.84
N ILE A 40 -3.07 -5.61 -14.56
CA ILE A 40 -1.87 -5.08 -13.92
C ILE A 40 -1.64 -5.80 -12.59
N ILE A 41 -2.65 -5.84 -11.72
CA ILE A 41 -2.55 -6.48 -10.40
C ILE A 41 -2.22 -7.97 -10.56
N TYR A 42 -2.94 -8.69 -11.44
CA TYR A 42 -2.73 -10.11 -11.67
C TYR A 42 -1.30 -10.42 -12.17
N LYS A 43 -0.80 -9.64 -13.13
CA LYS A 43 0.55 -9.82 -13.68
C LYS A 43 1.64 -9.58 -12.63
N ILE A 44 1.44 -8.58 -11.77
CA ILE A 44 2.37 -8.31 -10.66
C ILE A 44 2.30 -9.45 -9.61
N GLU A 45 1.09 -9.92 -9.27
CA GLU A 45 0.92 -11.06 -8.37
C GLU A 45 1.64 -12.31 -8.89
N ASP A 46 1.52 -12.58 -10.18
CA ASP A 46 2.15 -13.73 -10.83
C ASP A 46 3.68 -13.59 -10.87
N ASN A 47 4.17 -12.41 -11.27
CA ASN A 47 5.61 -12.13 -11.38
C ASN A 47 6.31 -12.19 -10.01
N GLU A 48 5.73 -11.58 -8.99
CA GLU A 48 6.29 -11.56 -7.64
C GLU A 48 5.91 -12.79 -6.80
N ARG A 49 5.06 -13.68 -7.30
CA ARG A 49 4.50 -14.84 -6.58
C ARG A 49 3.82 -14.46 -5.27
N ILE A 50 3.13 -13.34 -5.27
CA ILE A 50 2.39 -12.79 -4.14
C ILE A 50 0.88 -12.89 -4.36
N LYS A 51 0.12 -12.58 -3.31
CA LYS A 51 -1.32 -12.31 -3.38
C LYS A 51 -1.66 -11.12 -2.51
N TYR A 52 -2.41 -10.17 -3.07
CA TYR A 52 -2.98 -9.07 -2.29
C TYR A 52 -4.22 -9.55 -1.53
N SER A 53 -4.58 -8.88 -0.44
CA SER A 53 -5.89 -9.09 0.21
C SER A 53 -7.01 -8.56 -0.68
N ASP A 54 -8.23 -9.09 -0.54
CA ASP A 54 -9.39 -8.66 -1.33
C ASP A 54 -9.65 -7.16 -1.20
N ASP A 55 -9.52 -6.62 0.02
CA ASP A 55 -9.63 -5.18 0.26
C ASP A 55 -8.54 -4.39 -0.48
N SER A 56 -7.30 -4.88 -0.45
CA SER A 56 -6.20 -4.23 -1.18
C SER A 56 -6.38 -4.30 -2.69
N VAL A 57 -6.89 -5.41 -3.24
CA VAL A 57 -7.21 -5.52 -4.67
C VAL A 57 -8.25 -4.46 -5.06
N LYS A 58 -9.29 -4.31 -4.25
CA LYS A 58 -10.34 -3.32 -4.48
C LYS A 58 -9.80 -1.88 -4.44
N GLU A 59 -9.01 -1.55 -3.42
CA GLU A 59 -8.37 -0.23 -3.31
C GLU A 59 -7.40 0.03 -4.47
N LEU A 60 -6.55 -0.93 -4.81
CA LEU A 60 -5.60 -0.82 -5.91
C LEU A 60 -6.30 -0.60 -7.25
N LYS A 61 -7.37 -1.35 -7.55
CA LYS A 61 -8.17 -1.14 -8.76
C LYS A 61 -8.64 0.30 -8.86
N ASN A 62 -9.23 0.82 -7.80
CA ASN A 62 -9.72 2.19 -7.74
C ASN A 62 -8.61 3.22 -7.94
N MET A 63 -7.47 3.06 -7.25
CA MET A 63 -6.35 3.99 -7.33
C MET A 63 -5.68 3.97 -8.71
N ILE A 64 -5.52 2.80 -9.31
CA ILE A 64 -4.99 2.65 -10.67
C ILE A 64 -5.95 3.30 -11.68
N LEU A 65 -7.27 3.04 -11.58
CA LEU A 65 -8.27 3.67 -12.44
C LEU A 65 -8.22 5.21 -12.34
N ILE A 66 -8.15 5.76 -11.13
CA ILE A 66 -8.04 7.20 -10.92
C ILE A 66 -6.75 7.74 -11.57
N THR A 67 -5.63 7.05 -11.41
CA THR A 67 -4.34 7.45 -11.99
C THR A 67 -4.41 7.47 -13.52
N LEU A 68 -4.94 6.42 -14.12
CA LEU A 68 -5.06 6.31 -15.57
C LEU A 68 -6.07 7.30 -16.15
N ASN A 69 -7.19 7.55 -15.49
CA ASN A 69 -8.16 8.57 -15.92
C ASN A 69 -7.59 9.99 -15.82
N ARG A 70 -6.80 10.30 -14.79
CA ARG A 70 -6.08 11.57 -14.69
C ARG A 70 -5.10 11.75 -15.86
N ALA A 71 -4.32 10.71 -16.17
CA ALA A 71 -3.40 10.73 -17.31
C ALA A 71 -4.15 10.91 -18.62
N PHE A 72 -5.28 10.22 -18.81
CA PHE A 72 -6.15 10.40 -19.99
C PHE A 72 -6.65 11.84 -20.15
N ASP A 73 -6.97 12.52 -19.05
CA ASP A 73 -7.34 13.95 -19.05
C ASP A 73 -6.13 14.89 -19.13
N GLY A 74 -4.89 14.38 -19.30
CA GLY A 74 -3.66 15.18 -19.43
C GLY A 74 -3.03 15.60 -18.09
N PHE A 75 -3.50 15.06 -16.96
CA PHE A 75 -2.94 15.34 -15.63
C PHE A 75 -1.96 14.25 -15.20
N TYR A 76 -0.75 14.37 -15.68
CA TYR A 76 0.32 13.41 -15.40
C TYR A 76 0.96 13.61 -14.03
N MET A 77 1.49 12.51 -13.47
CA MET A 77 2.38 12.58 -12.30
C MET A 77 3.77 13.03 -12.77
N GLY A 78 4.34 14.01 -12.09
CA GLY A 78 5.70 14.46 -12.39
C GLY A 78 6.73 13.35 -12.13
N ALA A 79 7.78 13.31 -12.94
CA ALA A 79 8.88 12.36 -12.77
C ALA A 79 9.67 12.58 -11.43
N ASP A 80 9.47 13.71 -10.78
CA ASP A 80 10.17 14.12 -9.55
C ASP A 80 9.48 13.57 -8.28
N THR A 81 9.03 12.31 -8.34
CA THR A 81 8.40 11.65 -7.18
C THR A 81 9.40 11.29 -6.06
N GLY A 82 10.64 11.76 -6.14
CA GLY A 82 11.69 11.43 -5.17
C GLY A 82 12.09 9.94 -5.13
N TYR A 83 11.21 9.09 -5.60
CA TYR A 83 11.34 7.62 -5.57
C TYR A 83 12.46 7.10 -6.46
N LEU A 84 12.79 7.82 -7.54
CA LEU A 84 13.75 7.35 -8.55
C LEU A 84 14.99 8.21 -8.73
N ARG A 85 15.27 9.19 -7.91
CA ARG A 85 16.53 9.92 -8.07
C ARG A 85 17.72 8.96 -8.00
N GLY A 86 18.20 8.50 -9.18
CA GLY A 86 19.39 7.66 -9.32
C GLY A 86 19.18 6.16 -9.08
N ARG A 87 17.93 5.65 -9.10
CA ARG A 87 17.64 4.21 -9.00
C ARG A 87 17.31 3.63 -10.38
N GLU A 88 17.66 2.36 -10.58
CA GLU A 88 17.20 1.58 -11.73
C GLU A 88 15.67 1.42 -11.69
N LYS A 89 15.05 1.32 -12.87
CA LYS A 89 13.61 1.08 -12.97
C LYS A 89 13.28 -0.26 -12.30
N PRO A 90 12.24 -0.31 -11.45
CA PRO A 90 11.82 -1.57 -10.83
C PRO A 90 11.39 -2.59 -11.89
N ASP A 91 11.56 -3.91 -11.61
CA ASP A 91 11.21 -4.98 -12.55
C ASP A 91 9.76 -4.90 -13.05
N ASN A 92 8.84 -4.49 -12.17
CA ASN A 92 7.43 -4.31 -12.49
C ASN A 92 7.13 -3.15 -13.45
N PHE A 93 8.11 -2.27 -13.69
CA PHE A 93 7.92 -1.12 -14.58
C PHE A 93 7.61 -1.56 -16.01
N GLN A 94 8.38 -2.50 -16.54
CA GLN A 94 8.19 -3.01 -17.91
C GLN A 94 6.83 -3.70 -18.07
N ILE A 95 6.42 -4.49 -17.09
CA ILE A 95 5.13 -5.19 -17.11
C ILE A 95 3.97 -4.20 -17.26
N ILE A 96 3.96 -3.15 -16.44
CA ILE A 96 2.91 -2.11 -16.49
C ILE A 96 2.99 -1.33 -17.80
N GLU A 97 4.20 -0.94 -18.21
CA GLU A 97 4.41 -0.19 -19.45
C GLU A 97 3.90 -0.96 -20.69
N GLU A 98 4.17 -2.27 -20.79
CA GLU A 98 3.72 -3.14 -21.87
C GLU A 98 2.20 -3.24 -21.93
N ILE A 99 1.53 -3.42 -20.78
CA ILE A 99 0.07 -3.47 -20.70
C ILE A 99 -0.52 -2.15 -21.22
N LEU A 100 -0.03 -1.02 -20.71
CA LEU A 100 -0.57 0.29 -21.05
C LEU A 100 -0.30 0.68 -22.53
N LYS A 101 0.86 0.31 -23.07
CA LYS A 101 1.17 0.49 -24.52
C LYS A 101 0.23 -0.33 -25.40
N ARG A 102 -0.04 -1.57 -25.02
CA ARG A 102 -0.97 -2.44 -25.77
C ARG A 102 -2.41 -1.88 -25.79
N GLU A 103 -2.83 -1.29 -24.68
CA GLU A 103 -4.15 -0.65 -24.56
C GLU A 103 -4.18 0.80 -25.07
N GLU A 104 -3.09 1.27 -25.70
CA GLU A 104 -2.93 2.63 -26.25
C GLU A 104 -3.16 3.74 -25.23
N ILE A 105 -2.87 3.48 -23.94
CA ILE A 105 -3.01 4.45 -22.85
C ILE A 105 -1.71 5.22 -22.70
N GLN A 106 -1.77 6.54 -22.90
CA GLN A 106 -0.62 7.42 -22.72
C GLN A 106 -0.44 7.78 -21.25
N VAL A 107 0.74 7.45 -20.72
CA VAL A 107 1.16 7.75 -19.34
C VAL A 107 2.61 8.22 -19.34
N THR A 108 3.00 8.90 -18.27
CA THR A 108 4.41 9.22 -18.03
C THR A 108 5.08 8.15 -17.18
N GLU A 109 6.41 8.18 -17.10
CA GLU A 109 7.15 7.34 -16.15
C GLU A 109 6.68 7.57 -14.70
N GLY A 110 6.37 8.82 -14.34
CA GLY A 110 5.86 9.18 -13.02
C GLY A 110 4.54 8.47 -12.67
N ASP A 111 3.64 8.31 -13.64
CA ASP A 111 2.38 7.59 -13.42
C ASP A 111 2.62 6.09 -13.15
N ILE A 112 3.52 5.46 -13.93
CA ILE A 112 3.88 4.04 -13.74
C ILE A 112 4.51 3.83 -12.36
N LEU A 113 5.43 4.70 -11.97
CA LEU A 113 6.10 4.62 -10.68
C LEU A 113 5.16 4.83 -9.51
N TYR A 114 4.21 5.72 -9.66
CA TYR A 114 3.16 5.92 -8.67
C TYR A 114 2.32 4.64 -8.50
N MET A 115 1.95 3.99 -9.60
CA MET A 115 1.24 2.69 -9.52
C MET A 115 2.09 1.62 -8.82
N ILE A 116 3.39 1.53 -9.12
CA ILE A 116 4.30 0.60 -8.44
C ILE A 116 4.38 0.92 -6.94
N MET A 117 4.44 2.20 -6.58
CA MET A 117 4.42 2.63 -5.19
C MET A 117 3.15 2.15 -4.47
N LEU A 118 1.98 2.31 -5.08
CA LEU A 118 0.70 1.82 -4.54
C LEU A 118 0.71 0.30 -4.36
N LEU A 119 1.16 -0.45 -5.37
CA LEU A 119 1.28 -1.91 -5.32
C LEU A 119 2.18 -2.37 -4.16
N ASN A 120 3.33 -1.71 -3.99
CA ASN A 120 4.26 -2.03 -2.91
C ASN A 120 3.74 -1.65 -1.51
N ALA A 121 2.94 -0.58 -1.43
CA ALA A 121 2.32 -0.12 -0.19
C ALA A 121 1.10 -0.95 0.25
N SER A 122 0.59 -1.83 -0.61
CA SER A 122 -0.64 -2.58 -0.36
C SER A 122 -0.41 -3.86 0.43
N LYS A 123 -1.42 -4.29 1.21
CA LYS A 123 -1.35 -5.47 2.06
C LYS A 123 -1.34 -6.75 1.22
N LYS A 124 -0.30 -7.57 1.41
CA LYS A 124 -0.13 -8.88 0.79
C LYS A 124 -0.52 -9.97 1.79
N ILE A 125 -1.21 -11.03 1.34
CA ILE A 125 -1.64 -12.18 2.18
C ILE A 125 -0.86 -13.46 1.90
N LYS A 126 -0.14 -13.52 0.78
CA LYS A 126 0.65 -14.68 0.37
C LYS A 126 1.89 -14.25 -0.40
N GLY A 127 2.95 -15.05 -0.30
CA GLY A 127 4.10 -14.88 -1.20
C GLY A 127 5.00 -13.71 -0.82
N ILE A 128 5.39 -13.59 0.44
CA ILE A 128 6.65 -12.91 0.65
C ILE A 128 7.71 -13.93 0.25
N SER A 129 8.23 -13.79 -0.96
CA SER A 129 9.60 -14.14 -1.19
C SER A 129 10.38 -13.34 -0.17
N LEU A 130 10.92 -14.01 0.82
CA LEU A 130 12.04 -13.48 1.57
C LEU A 130 13.16 -13.43 0.51
N GLU A 131 13.13 -12.41 -0.32
CA GLU A 131 14.31 -12.04 -1.04
C GLU A 131 15.33 -11.83 0.06
N ASP A 132 16.43 -12.55 -0.02
CA ASP A 132 17.47 -12.59 1.00
C ASP A 132 18.24 -11.25 1.02
N THR A 133 17.47 -10.16 0.99
CA THR A 133 17.99 -8.80 1.00
C THR A 133 18.45 -8.44 2.41
N ILE A 134 19.42 -7.55 2.50
CA ILE A 134 19.89 -7.02 3.79
C ILE A 134 18.72 -6.38 4.55
N GLU A 135 17.77 -5.76 3.84
CA GLU A 135 16.60 -5.12 4.43
C GLU A 135 15.61 -6.15 4.99
N ASP A 136 15.33 -7.22 4.27
CA ASP A 136 14.46 -8.30 4.75
C ASP A 136 15.02 -9.00 5.99
N ARG A 137 16.33 -9.18 6.05
CA ARG A 137 17.01 -9.69 7.27
C ARG A 137 16.87 -8.74 8.45
N LYS A 138 17.01 -7.43 8.23
CA LYS A 138 16.77 -6.41 9.28
C LYS A 138 15.34 -6.45 9.78
N ILE A 139 14.35 -6.54 8.89
CA ILE A 139 12.93 -6.61 9.25
C ILE A 139 12.65 -7.90 10.02
N MET A 140 13.21 -9.03 9.62
CA MET A 140 13.06 -10.30 10.33
C MET A 140 13.65 -10.23 11.75
N MET A 141 14.86 -9.69 11.90
CA MET A 141 15.49 -9.51 13.20
C MET A 141 14.70 -8.55 14.09
N ALA A 142 14.23 -7.43 13.55
CA ALA A 142 13.39 -6.48 14.25
C ALA A 142 12.07 -7.12 14.70
N THR A 143 11.43 -7.93 13.84
CA THR A 143 10.21 -8.67 14.17
C THR A 143 10.43 -9.60 15.37
N GLN A 144 11.50 -10.39 15.32
CA GLN A 144 11.81 -11.33 16.41
C GLN A 144 12.09 -10.60 17.71
N SER A 145 12.89 -9.54 17.67
CA SER A 145 13.21 -8.73 18.85
C SER A 145 11.97 -8.02 19.41
N LEU A 146 11.10 -7.49 18.56
CA LEU A 146 9.84 -6.86 18.95
C LEU A 146 8.94 -7.85 19.72
N ILE A 147 8.79 -9.07 19.19
CA ILE A 147 8.00 -10.12 19.82
C ILE A 147 8.59 -10.50 21.19
N GLN A 148 9.92 -10.71 21.25
CA GLN A 148 10.60 -11.07 22.49
C GLN A 148 10.47 -9.98 23.54
N GLU A 149 10.68 -8.72 23.17
CA GLU A 149 10.57 -7.59 24.06
C GLU A 149 9.13 -7.38 24.57
N PHE A 150 8.14 -7.54 23.67
CA PHE A 150 6.74 -7.49 24.04
C PHE A 150 6.40 -8.59 25.08
N CYS A 151 6.80 -9.84 24.84
CA CYS A 151 6.61 -10.95 25.79
C CYS A 151 7.32 -10.67 27.12
N ARG A 152 8.55 -10.12 27.08
CA ARG A 152 9.31 -9.78 28.29
C ARG A 152 8.61 -8.74 29.17
N ILE A 153 8.08 -7.67 28.53
CA ILE A 153 7.40 -6.59 29.26
C ILE A 153 6.04 -7.03 29.76
N THR A 154 5.26 -7.69 28.93
CA THR A 154 3.89 -8.11 29.29
C THR A 154 3.84 -9.35 30.16
N LYS A 155 4.94 -10.10 30.23
CA LYS A 155 5.03 -11.43 30.87
C LYS A 155 4.03 -12.44 30.31
N ILE A 156 3.59 -12.22 29.07
CA ILE A 156 2.75 -13.14 28.32
C ILE A 156 3.66 -14.14 27.63
N ASP A 157 3.52 -15.42 27.97
CA ASP A 157 4.20 -16.51 27.25
C ASP A 157 3.39 -16.81 25.97
N MET A 158 3.68 -16.03 24.94
CA MET A 158 3.09 -16.29 23.62
C MET A 158 3.95 -17.34 22.93
N LYS A 159 3.44 -18.57 22.80
CA LYS A 159 3.95 -19.53 21.82
C LYS A 159 3.58 -19.00 20.43
N ILE A 160 4.34 -18.01 19.97
CA ILE A 160 4.11 -17.42 18.67
C ILE A 160 4.52 -18.44 17.62
N GLY A 161 3.54 -19.01 16.95
CA GLY A 161 3.77 -19.86 15.80
C GLY A 161 4.46 -19.09 14.65
N GLN A 162 5.13 -19.80 13.79
CA GLN A 162 5.83 -19.22 12.64
C GLN A 162 4.90 -18.33 11.79
N ASP A 163 3.61 -18.68 11.72
CA ASP A 163 2.59 -17.93 10.97
C ASP A 163 2.37 -16.50 11.51
N ILE A 164 2.29 -16.33 12.84
CA ILE A 164 2.09 -15.01 13.46
C ILE A 164 3.32 -14.15 13.28
N SER A 165 4.51 -14.72 13.46
CA SER A 165 5.77 -14.01 13.23
C SER A 165 5.88 -13.51 11.78
N THR A 166 5.50 -14.36 10.83
CA THR A 166 5.47 -14.00 9.40
C THR A 166 4.47 -12.87 9.14
N GLN A 167 3.27 -12.93 9.72
CA GLN A 167 2.26 -11.88 9.57
C GLN A 167 2.76 -10.54 10.12
N ILE A 168 3.35 -10.51 11.31
CA ILE A 168 3.92 -9.29 11.90
C ILE A 168 5.03 -8.72 11.00
N MET A 169 5.91 -9.58 10.50
CA MET A 169 6.97 -9.18 9.58
C MET A 169 6.40 -8.55 8.30
N MET A 170 5.33 -9.13 7.74
CA MET A 170 4.64 -8.57 6.56
C MET A 170 4.08 -7.18 6.85
N HIS A 171 3.43 -7.00 8.00
CA HIS A 171 2.91 -5.70 8.40
C HIS A 171 4.02 -4.66 8.58
N LEU A 172 5.14 -5.04 9.20
CA LEU A 172 6.29 -4.15 9.38
C LEU A 172 6.92 -3.77 8.03
N LYS A 173 7.07 -4.72 7.10
CA LYS A 173 7.61 -4.44 5.76
C LYS A 173 6.80 -3.36 5.04
N VAL A 174 5.48 -3.51 5.03
CA VAL A 174 4.57 -2.53 4.42
C VAL A 174 4.60 -1.18 5.16
N ALA A 175 4.61 -1.20 6.50
CA ALA A 175 4.66 0.03 7.29
C ALA A 175 5.95 0.82 7.05
N ILE A 176 7.11 0.14 7.08
CA ILE A 176 8.42 0.76 6.80
C ILE A 176 8.45 1.33 5.38
N TYR A 177 7.94 0.58 4.38
CA TYR A 177 7.86 1.08 3.03
C TYR A 177 7.03 2.36 2.93
N ARG A 178 5.87 2.41 3.59
CA ARG A 178 5.01 3.59 3.63
C ARG A 178 5.70 4.78 4.27
N LEU A 179 6.33 4.59 5.42
CA LEU A 179 7.05 5.65 6.13
C LEU A 179 8.19 6.23 5.28
N LYS A 180 9.00 5.37 4.65
CA LYS A 180 10.09 5.81 3.76
C LYS A 180 9.62 6.58 2.52
N ASN A 181 8.41 6.32 2.08
CA ASN A 181 7.82 6.99 0.91
C ASN A 181 6.80 8.07 1.28
N HIS A 182 6.71 8.45 2.57
CA HIS A 182 5.78 9.47 3.08
C HIS A 182 4.32 9.21 2.71
N ILE A 183 3.92 7.92 2.68
CA ILE A 183 2.54 7.51 2.42
C ILE A 183 1.78 7.50 3.74
N GLU A 184 0.97 8.53 3.97
CA GLU A 184 0.10 8.60 5.14
C GLU A 184 -1.17 7.79 4.92
N ILE A 185 -1.52 6.96 5.91
CA ILE A 185 -2.78 6.21 5.95
C ILE A 185 -3.44 6.46 7.30
N GLU A 186 -4.65 6.99 7.24
CA GLU A 186 -5.48 7.07 8.43
C GLU A 186 -5.92 5.66 8.85
N ASN A 187 -5.69 5.32 10.11
CA ASN A 187 -6.24 4.10 10.69
C ASN A 187 -7.55 4.44 11.41
N PRO A 188 -8.71 4.10 10.84
CA PRO A 188 -10.00 4.43 11.45
C PRO A 188 -10.22 3.77 12.82
N LEU A 189 -9.47 2.70 13.12
CA LEU A 189 -9.54 1.98 14.39
C LEU A 189 -8.57 2.52 15.46
N MET A 190 -7.79 3.57 15.16
CA MET A 190 -6.75 4.04 16.06
C MET A 190 -7.30 4.44 17.44
N GLU A 191 -8.39 5.20 17.46
CA GLU A 191 -9.02 5.63 18.70
C GLU A 191 -9.62 4.44 19.47
N ASP A 192 -10.29 3.52 18.78
CA ASP A 192 -10.85 2.31 19.39
C ASP A 192 -9.76 1.44 20.02
N ILE A 193 -8.61 1.29 19.36
CA ILE A 193 -7.44 0.55 19.88
C ILE A 193 -6.89 1.25 21.12
N LYS A 194 -6.76 2.58 21.11
CA LYS A 194 -6.29 3.33 22.27
C LYS A 194 -7.22 3.15 23.48
N TYR A 195 -8.54 3.19 23.26
CA TYR A 195 -9.51 3.03 24.33
C TYR A 195 -9.63 1.59 24.85
N SER A 196 -9.70 0.62 23.94
CA SER A 196 -9.93 -0.79 24.32
C SER A 196 -8.68 -1.50 24.82
N SER A 197 -7.50 -1.07 24.40
CA SER A 197 -6.23 -1.77 24.62
C SER A 197 -5.06 -0.83 24.92
N LEU A 198 -5.30 0.22 25.72
CA LEU A 198 -4.32 1.27 26.03
C LEU A 198 -2.96 0.71 26.47
N PHE A 199 -2.95 -0.32 27.33
CA PHE A 199 -1.72 -0.93 27.81
C PHE A 199 -0.90 -1.55 26.66
N VAL A 200 -1.55 -2.30 25.78
CA VAL A 200 -0.90 -2.90 24.59
C VAL A 200 -0.42 -1.80 23.65
N TYR A 201 -1.25 -0.79 23.41
CA TYR A 201 -0.90 0.35 22.57
C TYR A 201 0.37 1.07 23.05
N GLU A 202 0.43 1.44 24.33
CA GLU A 202 1.57 2.16 24.90
C GLU A 202 2.86 1.34 24.91
N ILE A 203 2.77 0.04 25.21
CA ILE A 203 3.93 -0.86 25.16
C ILE A 203 4.43 -0.98 23.72
N THR A 204 3.54 -1.27 22.77
CA THR A 204 3.91 -1.42 21.35
C THR A 204 4.54 -0.14 20.82
N LYS A 205 3.96 1.02 21.12
CA LYS A 205 4.51 2.33 20.74
C LYS A 205 5.91 2.54 21.33
N LYS A 206 6.13 2.17 22.58
CA LYS A 206 7.45 2.30 23.22
C LYS A 206 8.48 1.42 22.54
N ILE A 207 8.14 0.18 22.24
CA ILE A 207 9.05 -0.77 21.58
C ILE A 207 9.38 -0.28 20.18
N LEU A 208 8.36 0.12 19.39
CA LEU A 208 8.55 0.53 17.99
C LEU A 208 9.48 1.73 17.85
N ARG A 209 9.45 2.70 18.78
CA ARG A 209 10.37 3.86 18.77
C ARG A 209 11.84 3.47 18.79
N GLU A 210 12.19 2.34 19.39
CA GLU A 210 13.57 1.87 19.41
C GLU A 210 14.03 1.35 18.05
N TYR A 211 13.08 1.00 17.18
CA TYR A 211 13.35 0.48 15.83
C TYR A 211 13.24 1.54 14.72
N GLU A 212 12.60 2.69 14.98
CA GLU A 212 12.50 3.80 14.01
C GLU A 212 13.89 4.19 13.49
N ALA A 213 14.85 4.36 14.38
CA ALA A 213 16.24 4.70 14.03
C ALA A 213 16.97 3.61 13.21
N MET A 214 16.55 2.33 13.31
CA MET A 214 17.15 1.22 12.56
C MET A 214 16.79 1.27 11.07
N PHE A 215 15.63 1.84 10.76
CA PHE A 215 15.08 1.91 9.42
C PHE A 215 15.14 3.31 8.80
N ASP A 216 15.70 4.28 9.50
CA ASP A 216 15.74 5.70 9.08
C ASP A 216 14.33 6.27 8.79
N VAL A 217 13.37 6.01 9.68
CA VAL A 217 11.96 6.44 9.58
C VAL A 217 11.53 7.17 10.86
#